data_386da03006bb65d28091467e38f9871e
#
_entry.id   386da03006bb65d28091467e38f9871e
#
_cell.length_a   1.000
_cell.length_b   1.000
_cell.length_c   1.000
_cell.angle_alpha   90.00
_cell.angle_beta   90.00
_cell.angle_gamma   90.00
#
_symmetry.space_group_name_H-M   'P 1'
#
loop_
_entity.id
_entity.type
_entity.pdbx_description
1 polymer ?
#
loop_
_entity_poly.entity_id
_entity_poly.type
_entity_poly.pdbx_seq_one_letter_code
_entity_poly.pdbx_strand_id
1 'polypeptide(L)'
;MRLSMLLVCVVLLGVAQLRLSQASRLELSTAPNLPARVYLFKDNKPFRLGPVDSILPIKVDLFYRDTLWQAVANPKTLEVLAYDQSHVLLLDGAATFELPPGKYRVEATRGLFYEPTSESFELKAGETTKVALRMKRWTEPGQEWISGDDHIHLPRTEANNAVYLKWLQAEDLSVGNFLQLQRQMDAAPQYAVGAAGEAKATGYSIRSGQESRSEPYGHIVMLGGRALVRPLSVGTMYANEPAAYPFPSILFGLGKATGAMTGFAHFHGSMAHSTLPMDLALGNLDFLEVFQFGKLWTAEWYELLNAGFRVTGVAGSDFPVPLGRSLPYPKWLPLLGPERTLVKGKAGASAYDSWAAGVKRGEVVLSNGPVVELKIEGGVAKATGAFFRPMESLRIVRNGKVVATVKGDGTRRKLEAEVAVVPGESAWFAAHGLAKKEEGEPDIQAHTNPVYALVDGRPVRVREAREAYASRWAAEVEYYRGAKLPFANDRQRTEFFAACERALGVLRQ
;
A
#
# COMPACT_ATOMS: atom_id res chain seq x y z
N MET A 1 52.43 -20.66 -32.98
CA MET A 1 51.17 -19.94 -32.63
C MET A 1 49.89 -20.80 -32.65
N ARG A 2 49.75 -21.82 -33.54
CA ARG A 2 48.50 -22.65 -33.59
C ARG A 2 48.38 -23.71 -32.48
N LEU A 3 49.48 -24.21 -31.91
CA LEU A 3 49.41 -25.21 -30.83
C LEU A 3 49.03 -24.62 -29.49
N SER A 4 49.41 -23.36 -29.19
CA SER A 4 49.08 -22.70 -27.93
C SER A 4 47.62 -22.27 -27.84
N MET A 5 46.96 -21.98 -28.97
CA MET A 5 45.53 -21.65 -29.01
C MET A 5 44.61 -22.85 -28.76
N LEU A 6 45.04 -24.05 -29.22
CA LEU A 6 44.27 -25.29 -29.00
C LEU A 6 44.29 -25.72 -27.53
N LEU A 7 45.43 -25.51 -26.85
CA LEU A 7 45.56 -25.85 -25.42
C LEU A 7 44.71 -24.93 -24.53
N VAL A 8 44.63 -23.64 -24.86
CA VAL A 8 43.80 -22.66 -24.13
C VAL A 8 42.29 -22.98 -24.28
N CYS A 9 41.85 -23.33 -25.49
CA CYS A 9 40.44 -23.70 -25.73
C CYS A 9 40.07 -25.01 -25.01
N VAL A 10 40.95 -26.02 -24.96
CA VAL A 10 40.70 -27.24 -24.24
C VAL A 10 40.68 -27.04 -22.73
N VAL A 11 41.52 -26.17 -22.18
CA VAL A 11 41.54 -25.81 -20.76
C VAL A 11 40.28 -25.03 -20.39
N LEU A 12 39.84 -24.09 -21.22
CA LEU A 12 38.62 -23.31 -21.01
C LEU A 12 37.34 -24.17 -21.08
N LEU A 13 37.27 -25.10 -22.04
CA LEU A 13 36.17 -26.07 -22.15
C LEU A 13 36.20 -27.05 -20.99
N GLY A 14 37.36 -27.53 -20.54
CA GLY A 14 37.49 -28.40 -19.36
C GLY A 14 37.08 -27.71 -18.06
N VAL A 15 37.44 -26.41 -17.88
CA VAL A 15 37.04 -25.65 -16.71
C VAL A 15 35.54 -25.32 -16.75
N ALA A 16 34.96 -25.06 -17.94
CA ALA A 16 33.52 -24.86 -18.08
C ALA A 16 32.74 -26.16 -17.81
N GLN A 17 33.20 -27.31 -18.33
CA GLN A 17 32.59 -28.61 -18.03
C GLN A 17 32.77 -29.05 -16.57
N LEU A 18 33.91 -28.77 -15.93
CA LEU A 18 34.14 -29.01 -14.52
C LEU A 18 33.23 -28.15 -13.64
N ARG A 19 32.90 -26.89 -14.04
CA ARG A 19 31.95 -26.06 -13.31
C ARG A 19 30.50 -26.55 -13.48
N LEU A 20 30.12 -27.04 -14.65
CA LEU A 20 28.79 -27.58 -14.91
C LEU A 20 28.56 -28.93 -14.19
N SER A 21 29.63 -29.76 -13.99
CA SER A 21 29.54 -31.04 -13.28
C SER A 21 29.41 -30.91 -11.76
N GLN A 22 29.53 -29.72 -11.19
CA GLN A 22 29.41 -29.46 -9.75
C GLN A 22 28.11 -28.76 -9.34
N ALA A 23 27.26 -28.37 -10.27
CA ALA A 23 25.97 -27.79 -9.95
C ALA A 23 25.06 -28.78 -9.26
N SER A 24 24.38 -28.33 -8.22
CA SER A 24 23.37 -29.10 -7.48
C SER A 24 22.00 -28.56 -7.79
N ARG A 25 20.99 -29.40 -7.69
CA ARG A 25 19.62 -29.00 -7.99
C ARG A 25 18.81 -28.79 -6.71
N LEU A 26 18.20 -27.63 -6.56
CA LEU A 26 17.22 -27.33 -5.52
C LEU A 26 15.81 -27.39 -6.12
N GLU A 27 14.96 -28.30 -5.64
CA GLU A 27 13.52 -28.28 -5.89
C GLU A 27 12.84 -27.63 -4.68
N LEU A 28 12.48 -26.35 -4.83
CA LEU A 28 11.87 -25.55 -3.77
C LEU A 28 10.36 -25.44 -3.99
N SER A 29 9.59 -25.70 -2.94
CA SER A 29 8.13 -25.56 -2.97
C SER A 29 7.59 -25.00 -1.67
N THR A 30 6.39 -24.45 -1.70
CA THR A 30 5.56 -24.16 -0.53
C THR A 30 4.58 -25.31 -0.26
N ALA A 31 4.20 -25.52 0.99
CA ALA A 31 3.23 -26.52 1.39
C ALA A 31 2.11 -25.88 2.24
N PRO A 32 0.84 -25.76 1.76
CA PRO A 32 0.39 -26.14 0.40
C PRO A 32 1.03 -25.27 -0.69
N ASN A 33 0.91 -25.69 -1.95
CA ASN A 33 1.42 -24.95 -3.10
C ASN A 33 0.74 -23.57 -3.22
N LEU A 34 1.33 -22.58 -2.61
CA LEU A 34 0.87 -21.18 -2.63
C LEU A 34 1.97 -20.28 -3.19
N PRO A 35 1.65 -19.32 -4.04
CA PRO A 35 2.60 -18.27 -4.39
C PRO A 35 3.17 -17.62 -3.14
N ALA A 36 4.47 -17.37 -3.12
CA ALA A 36 5.16 -16.81 -1.96
C ALA A 36 6.44 -16.08 -2.39
N ARG A 37 6.90 -15.17 -1.55
CA ARG A 37 8.19 -14.49 -1.68
C ARG A 37 9.25 -15.24 -0.88
N VAL A 38 10.41 -15.46 -1.50
CA VAL A 38 11.50 -16.22 -0.89
C VAL A 38 12.82 -15.45 -0.94
N TYR A 39 13.59 -15.60 0.14
CA TYR A 39 14.95 -15.10 0.28
C TYR A 39 15.88 -16.28 0.51
N LEU A 40 17.02 -16.30 -0.17
CA LEU A 40 18.02 -17.35 -0.01
C LEU A 40 19.29 -16.78 0.63
N PHE A 41 19.88 -17.58 1.52
CA PHE A 41 21.15 -17.31 2.18
C PHE A 41 22.08 -18.48 1.98
N LYS A 42 23.36 -18.19 1.68
CA LYS A 42 24.45 -19.16 1.68
C LYS A 42 25.47 -18.72 2.73
N ASP A 43 25.82 -19.62 3.64
CA ASP A 43 26.73 -19.32 4.74
C ASP A 43 26.32 -18.04 5.51
N ASN A 44 25.01 -17.89 5.78
CA ASN A 44 24.34 -16.76 6.42
C ASN A 44 24.45 -15.40 5.70
N LYS A 45 24.92 -15.39 4.45
CA LYS A 45 24.93 -14.18 3.61
C LYS A 45 23.81 -14.24 2.57
N PRO A 46 23.15 -13.13 2.24
CA PRO A 46 22.18 -13.09 1.16
C PRO A 46 22.76 -13.68 -0.12
N PHE A 47 22.02 -14.57 -0.77
CA PHE A 47 22.44 -15.23 -1.99
C PHE A 47 21.37 -15.11 -3.07
N ARG A 48 21.74 -14.66 -4.25
CA ARG A 48 20.83 -14.47 -5.37
C ARG A 48 20.49 -15.81 -6.02
N LEU A 49 19.20 -16.06 -6.24
CA LEU A 49 18.67 -17.31 -6.82
C LEU A 49 18.80 -17.40 -8.36
N GLY A 50 19.34 -16.39 -9.03
CA GLY A 50 19.40 -16.36 -10.48
C GLY A 50 20.20 -17.53 -11.12
N PRO A 51 19.99 -17.82 -12.42
CA PRO A 51 19.04 -17.20 -13.29
C PRO A 51 17.60 -17.64 -12.98
N VAL A 52 16.64 -16.79 -13.24
CA VAL A 52 15.22 -17.03 -13.03
C VAL A 52 14.45 -16.78 -14.32
N ASP A 53 13.22 -17.27 -14.40
CA ASP A 53 12.40 -17.20 -15.62
C ASP A 53 12.09 -15.76 -16.05
N SER A 54 11.95 -14.85 -15.09
CA SER A 54 11.79 -13.44 -15.38
C SER A 54 12.42 -12.56 -14.32
N ILE A 55 12.89 -11.39 -14.74
CA ILE A 55 13.54 -10.40 -13.90
C ILE A 55 12.75 -9.10 -14.01
N LEU A 56 12.38 -8.55 -12.87
CA LEU A 56 11.90 -7.19 -12.74
C LEU A 56 12.93 -6.41 -11.93
N PRO A 57 13.92 -5.78 -12.56
CA PRO A 57 14.80 -4.86 -11.85
C PRO A 57 14.00 -3.59 -11.57
N ILE A 58 13.72 -3.35 -10.29
CA ILE A 58 13.14 -2.11 -9.83
C ILE A 58 14.26 -1.27 -9.26
N LYS A 59 14.73 -0.33 -10.04
CA LYS A 59 15.52 0.78 -9.53
C LYS A 59 14.56 1.93 -9.25
N VAL A 60 14.48 2.33 -8.03
CA VAL A 60 13.76 3.52 -7.65
C VAL A 60 14.74 4.67 -7.68
N ASP A 61 14.65 5.49 -8.71
CA ASP A 61 15.16 6.85 -8.62
C ASP A 61 14.02 7.77 -8.14
N LEU A 62 14.36 9.00 -7.80
CA LEU A 62 13.37 10.04 -7.42
C LEU A 62 12.32 10.30 -8.52
N PHE A 63 12.50 9.75 -9.71
CA PHE A 63 11.73 10.04 -10.92
C PHE A 63 11.10 8.81 -11.56
N TYR A 64 11.21 7.63 -10.96
CA TYR A 64 10.71 6.34 -11.51
C TYR A 64 11.26 6.00 -12.91
N ARG A 65 12.40 6.54 -13.29
CA ARG A 65 12.94 6.41 -14.64
C ARG A 65 13.56 5.05 -14.93
N ASP A 66 14.04 4.40 -13.89
CA ASP A 66 14.82 3.17 -14.01
C ASP A 66 13.99 1.90 -13.70
N THR A 67 12.67 1.97 -13.78
CA THR A 67 11.84 0.78 -13.71
C THR A 67 11.90 0.06 -15.03
N LEU A 68 12.68 -1.00 -15.11
CA LEU A 68 12.76 -1.87 -16.26
C LEU A 68 11.82 -3.03 -16.09
N TRP A 69 11.03 -3.31 -17.11
CA TRP A 69 10.13 -4.43 -17.16
C TRP A 69 10.43 -5.32 -18.36
N GLN A 70 10.58 -6.63 -18.12
CA GLN A 70 10.62 -7.63 -19.16
C GLN A 70 9.53 -8.64 -18.91
N ALA A 71 8.50 -8.65 -19.77
CA ALA A 71 7.46 -9.66 -19.72
C ALA A 71 7.99 -10.99 -20.26
N VAL A 72 7.75 -12.05 -19.50
CA VAL A 72 8.01 -13.44 -19.93
C VAL A 72 6.69 -14.17 -19.95
N ALA A 73 6.41 -14.89 -21.03
CA ALA A 73 5.19 -15.69 -21.11
C ALA A 73 5.22 -16.83 -20.06
N ASN A 74 4.19 -16.88 -19.21
CA ASN A 74 4.00 -17.93 -18.19
C ASN A 74 5.23 -18.17 -17.28
N PRO A 75 5.80 -17.16 -16.62
CA PRO A 75 6.92 -17.33 -15.74
C PRO A 75 6.53 -18.19 -14.53
N LYS A 76 7.45 -19.00 -14.03
CA LYS A 76 7.31 -19.72 -12.74
C LYS A 76 7.83 -18.90 -11.57
N THR A 77 8.79 -18.04 -11.84
CA THR A 77 9.42 -17.17 -10.88
C THR A 77 9.49 -15.74 -11.39
N LEU A 78 9.53 -14.78 -10.48
CA LEU A 78 9.84 -13.40 -10.75
C LEU A 78 10.90 -12.93 -9.77
N GLU A 79 12.07 -12.57 -10.25
CA GLU A 79 13.09 -11.94 -9.41
C GLU A 79 12.82 -10.45 -9.31
N VAL A 80 12.70 -9.95 -8.08
CA VAL A 80 12.58 -8.52 -7.78
C VAL A 80 13.92 -8.03 -7.26
N LEU A 81 14.56 -7.16 -8.02
CA LEU A 81 15.81 -6.51 -7.65
C LEU A 81 15.48 -5.11 -7.12
N ALA A 82 15.54 -4.97 -5.81
CA ALA A 82 15.21 -3.72 -5.13
C ALA A 82 16.32 -3.38 -4.14
N TYR A 83 17.31 -2.63 -4.56
CA TYR A 83 18.49 -2.28 -3.75
C TYR A 83 19.11 -3.54 -3.11
N ASP A 84 19.10 -3.65 -1.80
CA ASP A 84 19.58 -4.78 -1.02
C ASP A 84 18.51 -5.83 -0.69
N GLN A 85 17.26 -5.59 -1.09
CA GLN A 85 16.11 -6.47 -0.81
C GLN A 85 15.75 -7.37 -2.00
N SER A 86 16.74 -7.89 -2.71
CA SER A 86 16.51 -8.83 -3.81
C SER A 86 15.88 -10.11 -3.30
N HIS A 87 14.80 -10.54 -3.95
CA HIS A 87 14.07 -11.75 -3.63
C HIS A 87 13.46 -12.38 -4.88
N VAL A 88 13.00 -13.61 -4.75
CA VAL A 88 12.28 -14.31 -5.81
C VAL A 88 10.86 -14.61 -5.36
N LEU A 89 9.89 -14.34 -6.23
CA LEU A 89 8.52 -14.79 -6.07
C LEU A 89 8.38 -16.18 -6.71
N LEU A 90 7.93 -17.16 -5.94
CA LEU A 90 7.47 -18.46 -6.47
C LEU A 90 6.02 -18.26 -6.93
N LEU A 91 5.82 -18.01 -8.23
CA LEU A 91 4.52 -17.56 -8.77
C LEU A 91 3.45 -18.66 -8.78
N ASP A 92 3.87 -19.94 -8.79
CA ASP A 92 2.99 -21.10 -8.70
C ASP A 92 3.30 -21.96 -7.44
N GLY A 93 4.00 -21.38 -6.47
CA GLY A 93 4.37 -22.05 -5.22
C GLY A 93 5.51 -23.05 -5.34
N ALA A 94 6.11 -23.22 -6.51
CA ALA A 94 7.25 -24.13 -6.70
C ALA A 94 8.16 -23.69 -7.85
N ALA A 95 9.46 -23.93 -7.71
CA ALA A 95 10.45 -23.73 -8.76
C ALA A 95 11.69 -24.62 -8.53
N THR A 96 12.48 -24.75 -9.57
CA THR A 96 13.74 -25.50 -9.55
C THR A 96 14.91 -24.55 -9.86
N PHE A 97 15.99 -24.68 -9.10
CA PHE A 97 17.18 -23.85 -9.24
C PHE A 97 18.43 -24.72 -9.31
N GLU A 98 19.38 -24.33 -10.13
CA GLU A 98 20.74 -24.88 -10.15
C GLU A 98 21.66 -23.98 -9.34
N LEU A 99 22.22 -24.51 -8.27
CA LEU A 99 23.00 -23.76 -7.30
C LEU A 99 24.32 -24.47 -6.99
N PRO A 100 25.37 -23.72 -6.61
CA PRO A 100 26.60 -24.35 -6.11
C PRO A 100 26.36 -25.19 -4.87
N PRO A 101 27.11 -26.28 -4.62
CA PRO A 101 27.07 -27.01 -3.37
C PRO A 101 27.34 -26.11 -2.16
N GLY A 102 26.77 -26.44 -1.02
CA GLY A 102 27.00 -25.72 0.24
C GLY A 102 25.83 -25.73 1.18
N LYS A 103 25.96 -25.01 2.29
CA LYS A 103 24.93 -24.86 3.32
C LYS A 103 24.08 -23.65 3.01
N TYR A 104 22.77 -23.85 3.01
CA TYR A 104 21.79 -22.84 2.65
C TYR A 104 20.73 -22.70 3.73
N ARG A 105 20.13 -21.54 3.77
CA ARG A 105 18.89 -21.26 4.49
C ARG A 105 17.97 -20.48 3.56
N VAL A 106 16.72 -20.90 3.47
CA VAL A 106 15.67 -20.21 2.75
C VAL A 106 14.64 -19.67 3.73
N GLU A 107 14.20 -18.45 3.52
CA GLU A 107 13.10 -17.82 4.23
C GLU A 107 11.96 -17.57 3.24
N ALA A 108 10.72 -17.85 3.65
CA ALA A 108 9.54 -17.55 2.86
C ALA A 108 8.53 -16.73 3.67
N THR A 109 7.82 -15.87 2.97
CA THR A 109 6.73 -15.05 3.52
C THR A 109 5.65 -14.87 2.47
N ARG A 110 4.40 -14.63 2.93
CA ARG A 110 3.24 -14.42 2.08
C ARG A 110 2.32 -13.38 2.72
N GLY A 111 2.46 -12.13 2.33
CA GLY A 111 1.63 -11.03 2.81
C GLY A 111 1.59 -10.91 4.34
N LEU A 112 0.50 -10.33 4.86
CA LEU A 112 0.35 -10.04 6.29
C LEU A 112 -0.29 -11.18 7.10
N PHE A 113 -0.97 -12.15 6.44
CA PHE A 113 -1.77 -13.16 7.12
C PHE A 113 -1.06 -14.49 7.34
N TYR A 114 0.21 -14.60 6.94
CA TYR A 114 1.02 -15.80 7.10
C TYR A 114 2.21 -15.54 8.01
N GLU A 115 2.52 -16.51 8.86
CA GLU A 115 3.77 -16.51 9.63
C GLU A 115 4.94 -16.71 8.67
N PRO A 116 6.04 -15.95 8.79
CA PRO A 116 7.27 -16.25 8.06
C PRO A 116 7.77 -17.65 8.42
N THR A 117 8.31 -18.36 7.45
CA THR A 117 8.88 -19.70 7.63
C THR A 117 10.31 -19.74 7.12
N SER A 118 11.13 -20.63 7.68
CA SER A 118 12.53 -20.77 7.30
C SER A 118 12.97 -22.24 7.40
N GLU A 119 13.78 -22.69 6.42
CA GLU A 119 14.38 -24.02 6.40
C GLU A 119 15.86 -23.92 6.09
N SER A 120 16.68 -24.73 6.78
CA SER A 120 18.10 -24.88 6.51
C SER A 120 18.36 -26.24 5.87
N PHE A 121 19.22 -26.27 4.85
CA PHE A 121 19.53 -27.49 4.10
C PHE A 121 20.96 -27.44 3.53
N GLU A 122 21.43 -28.56 3.08
CA GLU A 122 22.74 -28.69 2.42
C GLU A 122 22.52 -29.20 0.99
N LEU A 123 23.15 -28.53 0.03
CA LEU A 123 23.24 -29.00 -1.36
C LEU A 123 24.58 -29.70 -1.56
N LYS A 124 24.53 -30.99 -1.95
CA LYS A 124 25.73 -31.77 -2.31
C LYS A 124 25.93 -31.76 -3.81
N ALA A 125 27.19 -31.78 -4.24
CA ALA A 125 27.58 -31.72 -5.65
C ALA A 125 26.86 -32.83 -6.46
N GLY A 126 26.16 -32.39 -7.54
CA GLY A 126 25.46 -33.30 -8.46
C GLY A 126 24.16 -33.92 -7.92
N GLU A 127 23.76 -33.60 -6.67
CA GLU A 127 22.52 -34.12 -6.08
C GLU A 127 21.35 -33.15 -6.23
N THR A 128 20.14 -33.72 -6.17
CA THR A 128 18.89 -32.95 -6.07
C THR A 128 18.42 -32.92 -4.62
N THR A 129 18.26 -31.75 -4.05
CA THR A 129 17.67 -31.55 -2.73
C THR A 129 16.27 -30.98 -2.87
N LYS A 130 15.28 -31.52 -2.16
CA LYS A 130 13.89 -31.05 -2.13
C LYS A 130 13.63 -30.34 -0.82
N VAL A 131 13.11 -29.11 -0.91
CA VAL A 131 12.74 -28.30 0.26
C VAL A 131 11.29 -27.85 0.11
N ALA A 132 10.47 -28.16 1.12
CA ALA A 132 9.06 -27.76 1.16
C ALA A 132 8.81 -26.83 2.35
N LEU A 133 8.57 -25.57 2.08
CA LEU A 133 8.32 -24.54 3.09
C LEU A 133 6.85 -24.59 3.54
N ARG A 134 6.62 -24.88 4.81
CA ARG A 134 5.26 -24.96 5.36
C ARG A 134 4.70 -23.56 5.59
N MET A 135 3.74 -23.15 4.76
CA MET A 135 3.04 -21.87 4.88
C MET A 135 1.90 -21.98 5.89
N LYS A 136 1.98 -21.22 6.98
CA LYS A 136 0.98 -21.23 8.05
C LYS A 136 0.27 -19.89 8.14
N ARG A 137 -1.04 -19.91 7.88
CA ARG A 137 -1.90 -18.75 8.14
C ARG A 137 -2.13 -18.61 9.64
N TRP A 138 -1.97 -17.41 10.20
CA TRP A 138 -2.12 -17.14 11.62
C TRP A 138 -3.52 -16.65 12.01
N THR A 139 -4.31 -16.14 11.04
CA THR A 139 -5.69 -15.72 11.31
C THR A 139 -6.61 -16.92 11.49
N GLU A 140 -7.62 -16.77 12.34
CA GLU A 140 -8.58 -17.84 12.61
C GLU A 140 -9.38 -18.23 11.34
N PRO A 141 -9.77 -19.51 11.20
CA PRO A 141 -10.67 -19.94 10.13
C PRO A 141 -11.98 -19.15 10.15
N GLY A 142 -12.43 -18.68 8.99
CA GLY A 142 -13.63 -17.84 8.86
C GLY A 142 -13.40 -16.35 9.07
N GLN A 143 -12.22 -15.94 9.53
CA GLN A 143 -11.80 -14.53 9.51
C GLN A 143 -11.13 -14.22 8.18
N GLU A 144 -11.94 -13.86 7.21
CA GLU A 144 -11.44 -13.52 5.87
C GLU A 144 -11.41 -12.00 5.70
N TRP A 145 -10.35 -11.56 5.05
CA TRP A 145 -10.09 -10.16 4.76
C TRP A 145 -9.73 -9.98 3.30
N ILE A 146 -10.32 -8.97 2.70
CA ILE A 146 -9.94 -8.48 1.37
C ILE A 146 -8.94 -7.36 1.60
N SER A 147 -7.68 -7.62 1.31
CA SER A 147 -6.60 -6.65 1.47
C SER A 147 -6.40 -5.84 0.20
N GLY A 148 -6.28 -4.53 0.30
CA GLY A 148 -6.04 -3.65 -0.84
C GLY A 148 -4.92 -2.64 -0.58
N ASP A 149 -4.19 -2.35 -1.64
CA ASP A 149 -3.24 -1.24 -1.74
C ASP A 149 -3.84 -0.23 -2.71
N ASP A 150 -4.07 0.99 -2.25
CA ASP A 150 -4.69 2.04 -3.07
C ASP A 150 -3.68 2.82 -3.92
N HIS A 151 -2.35 2.56 -3.77
CA HIS A 151 -1.33 3.42 -4.34
C HIS A 151 -0.12 2.65 -4.89
N ILE A 152 -0.19 2.22 -6.16
CA ILE A 152 0.88 1.47 -6.83
C ILE A 152 1.23 2.13 -8.17
N HIS A 153 2.51 2.43 -8.38
CA HIS A 153 3.05 3.04 -9.61
C HIS A 153 3.89 2.07 -10.43
N LEU A 154 3.34 0.93 -10.78
CA LEU A 154 3.97 0.03 -11.76
C LEU A 154 3.40 0.31 -13.16
N PRO A 155 4.24 0.55 -14.18
CA PRO A 155 3.78 0.63 -15.56
C PRO A 155 3.18 -0.71 -15.97
N ARG A 156 2.09 -0.68 -16.74
CA ARG A 156 1.35 -1.88 -17.07
C ARG A 156 0.89 -1.90 -18.53
N THR A 157 1.19 -3.01 -19.18
CA THR A 157 0.58 -3.43 -20.44
C THR A 157 -0.37 -4.60 -20.19
N GLU A 158 -1.21 -4.94 -21.14
CA GLU A 158 -2.11 -6.09 -21.00
C GLU A 158 -1.34 -7.40 -20.79
N ALA A 159 -0.21 -7.59 -21.47
CA ALA A 159 0.65 -8.76 -21.34
C ALA A 159 1.22 -8.96 -19.92
N ASN A 160 1.35 -7.88 -19.14
CA ASN A 160 1.85 -7.95 -17.77
C ASN A 160 0.82 -8.43 -16.73
N ASN A 161 -0.46 -8.43 -17.07
CA ASN A 161 -1.54 -8.70 -16.12
C ASN A 161 -1.38 -10.04 -15.40
N ALA A 162 -1.04 -11.10 -16.14
CA ALA A 162 -0.88 -12.43 -15.54
C ALA A 162 0.22 -12.48 -14.48
N VAL A 163 1.36 -11.85 -14.75
CA VAL A 163 2.50 -11.78 -13.82
C VAL A 163 2.18 -10.92 -12.60
N TYR A 164 1.57 -9.76 -12.81
CA TYR A 164 1.19 -8.88 -11.70
C TYR A 164 0.13 -9.51 -10.79
N LEU A 165 -0.85 -10.21 -11.37
CA LEU A 165 -1.83 -10.96 -10.56
C LEU A 165 -1.15 -12.05 -9.72
N LYS A 166 -0.18 -12.78 -10.26
CA LYS A 166 0.60 -13.75 -9.51
C LYS A 166 1.47 -13.08 -8.42
N TRP A 167 1.99 -11.89 -8.68
CA TRP A 167 2.69 -11.11 -7.65
C TRP A 167 1.75 -10.72 -6.51
N LEU A 168 0.56 -10.19 -6.82
CA LEU A 168 -0.45 -9.92 -5.80
C LEU A 168 -0.79 -11.18 -4.99
N GLN A 169 -0.88 -12.35 -5.64
CA GLN A 169 -1.10 -13.63 -4.97
C GLN A 169 0.06 -14.02 -4.05
N ALA A 170 1.31 -13.80 -4.47
CA ALA A 170 2.48 -14.09 -3.65
C ALA A 170 2.56 -13.18 -2.40
N GLU A 171 2.02 -11.98 -2.49
CA GLU A 171 1.93 -11.04 -1.38
C GLU A 171 0.58 -11.10 -0.62
N ASP A 172 -0.31 -12.03 -0.98
CA ASP A 172 -1.68 -12.13 -0.42
C ASP A 172 -2.42 -10.78 -0.42
N LEU A 173 -2.25 -10.02 -1.50
CA LEU A 173 -2.83 -8.70 -1.73
C LEU A 173 -3.99 -8.81 -2.70
N SER A 174 -5.23 -8.80 -2.18
CA SER A 174 -6.44 -9.06 -2.98
C SER A 174 -6.69 -8.00 -4.05
N VAL A 175 -6.34 -6.73 -3.76
CA VAL A 175 -6.59 -5.58 -4.66
C VAL A 175 -5.35 -4.74 -4.80
N GLY A 176 -4.92 -4.52 -6.05
CA GLY A 176 -3.91 -3.54 -6.41
C GLY A 176 -4.52 -2.42 -7.25
N ASN A 177 -4.47 -1.18 -6.75
CA ASN A 177 -4.82 -0.02 -7.53
C ASN A 177 -3.55 0.50 -8.23
N PHE A 178 -3.44 0.27 -9.53
CA PHE A 178 -2.30 0.68 -10.34
C PHE A 178 -2.57 2.07 -10.91
N LEU A 179 -1.87 3.07 -10.39
CA LEU A 179 -2.16 4.46 -10.68
C LEU A 179 -1.38 4.97 -11.89
N GLN A 180 -2.10 5.47 -12.88
CA GLN A 180 -1.52 6.31 -13.91
C GLN A 180 -0.86 7.51 -13.24
N LEU A 181 0.40 7.72 -13.53
CA LEU A 181 1.16 8.86 -13.05
C LEU A 181 1.81 9.55 -14.24
N GLN A 182 1.71 10.86 -14.28
CA GLN A 182 2.46 11.70 -15.20
C GLN A 182 3.29 12.72 -14.42
N ARG A 183 4.57 12.76 -14.80
CA ARG A 183 5.51 13.78 -14.37
C ARG A 183 6.22 14.23 -15.61
N GLN A 184 6.43 15.31 -16.10
CA GLN A 184 7.04 15.67 -17.40
C GLN A 184 6.89 14.61 -18.51
N MET A 185 6.88 13.32 -18.14
CA MET A 185 6.57 12.15 -18.96
C MET A 185 5.75 11.17 -18.14
N ASP A 186 5.04 10.23 -18.78
CA ASP A 186 4.31 9.18 -18.08
C ASP A 186 5.29 8.27 -17.34
N ALA A 187 5.30 8.35 -16.02
CA ALA A 187 6.20 7.58 -15.17
C ALA A 187 5.65 6.18 -14.84
N ALA A 188 4.32 6.01 -14.84
CA ALA A 188 3.64 4.74 -14.57
C ALA A 188 2.42 4.59 -15.50
N PRO A 189 2.61 4.44 -16.82
CA PRO A 189 1.50 4.35 -17.77
C PRO A 189 0.67 3.09 -17.57
N GLN A 190 -0.65 3.24 -17.68
CA GLN A 190 -1.62 2.16 -17.67
C GLN A 190 -2.20 2.00 -19.08
N TYR A 191 -2.18 0.77 -19.63
CA TYR A 191 -2.64 0.51 -21.00
C TYR A 191 -4.15 0.80 -21.20
N ALA A 192 -4.93 0.70 -20.12
CA ALA A 192 -6.37 0.99 -20.14
C ALA A 192 -6.87 1.36 -18.73
N VAL A 193 -8.02 2.01 -18.67
CA VAL A 193 -8.75 2.36 -17.43
C VAL A 193 -10.18 1.84 -17.49
N GLY A 194 -10.88 1.91 -16.37
CA GLY A 194 -12.22 1.36 -16.26
C GLY A 194 -12.23 -0.17 -16.40
N ALA A 195 -13.30 -0.72 -16.97
CA ALA A 195 -13.45 -2.18 -17.13
C ALA A 195 -12.38 -2.80 -18.04
N ALA A 196 -11.96 -2.09 -19.08
CA ALA A 196 -10.91 -2.55 -20.00
C ALA A 196 -9.53 -2.64 -19.33
N GLY A 197 -9.29 -1.85 -18.28
CA GLY A 197 -8.06 -1.87 -17.49
C GLY A 197 -8.11 -2.81 -16.29
N GLU A 198 -9.20 -3.55 -16.06
CA GLU A 198 -9.29 -4.50 -14.97
C GLU A 198 -8.68 -5.85 -15.35
N ALA A 199 -7.83 -6.40 -14.48
CA ALA A 199 -7.36 -7.77 -14.57
C ALA A 199 -7.78 -8.54 -13.32
N LYS A 200 -8.22 -9.80 -13.47
CA LYS A 200 -8.79 -10.62 -12.40
C LYS A 200 -8.19 -12.02 -12.35
N ALA A 201 -8.07 -12.52 -11.13
CA ALA A 201 -7.92 -13.94 -10.80
C ALA A 201 -8.82 -14.23 -9.59
N THR A 202 -9.03 -15.51 -9.25
CA THR A 202 -9.87 -15.86 -8.11
C THR A 202 -9.39 -15.19 -6.82
N GLY A 203 -10.18 -14.28 -6.26
CA GLY A 203 -9.87 -13.53 -5.04
C GLY A 203 -8.90 -12.35 -5.21
N TYR A 204 -8.48 -12.04 -6.45
CA TYR A 204 -7.52 -10.97 -6.74
C TYR A 204 -7.96 -10.10 -7.91
N SER A 205 -7.72 -8.82 -7.81
CA SER A 205 -8.01 -7.84 -8.87
C SER A 205 -6.96 -6.76 -8.96
N ILE A 206 -6.64 -6.36 -10.19
CA ILE A 206 -5.91 -5.13 -10.49
C ILE A 206 -6.89 -4.17 -11.12
N ARG A 207 -6.91 -2.92 -10.64
CA ARG A 207 -7.70 -1.84 -11.23
C ARG A 207 -6.81 -0.64 -11.52
N SER A 208 -6.97 -0.03 -12.69
CA SER A 208 -6.30 1.23 -12.97
C SER A 208 -7.00 2.38 -12.27
N GLY A 209 -6.19 3.27 -11.70
CA GLY A 209 -6.58 4.56 -11.17
C GLY A 209 -5.65 5.64 -11.70
N GLN A 210 -5.63 6.81 -11.05
CA GLN A 210 -4.65 7.85 -11.31
C GLN A 210 -4.27 8.59 -10.04
N GLU A 211 -3.01 9.02 -9.98
CA GLU A 211 -2.56 10.09 -9.11
C GLU A 211 -2.35 11.35 -9.93
N SER A 212 -2.97 12.45 -9.51
CA SER A 212 -2.75 13.76 -10.11
C SER A 212 -1.92 14.60 -9.15
N ARG A 213 -0.75 15.03 -9.60
CA ARG A 213 0.20 15.80 -8.80
C ARG A 213 0.10 17.27 -9.08
N SER A 214 0.09 18.05 -8.02
CA SER A 214 0.06 19.51 -8.10
C SER A 214 1.02 20.11 -7.11
N GLU A 215 1.92 20.93 -7.61
CA GLU A 215 2.87 21.68 -6.79
C GLU A 215 2.16 22.65 -5.82
N PRO A 216 1.16 23.44 -6.25
CA PRO A 216 0.51 24.38 -5.34
C PRO A 216 -0.58 23.76 -4.46
N TYR A 217 -1.11 22.56 -4.76
CA TYR A 217 -2.35 22.08 -4.14
C TYR A 217 -2.25 20.71 -3.48
N GLY A 218 -1.13 19.99 -3.69
CA GLY A 218 -0.95 18.64 -3.20
C GLY A 218 -1.33 17.55 -4.22
N HIS A 219 -1.07 16.30 -3.85
CA HIS A 219 -1.34 15.12 -4.67
C HIS A 219 -2.71 14.53 -4.36
N ILE A 220 -3.46 14.19 -5.39
CA ILE A 220 -4.80 13.62 -5.28
C ILE A 220 -4.89 12.30 -6.04
N VAL A 221 -5.71 11.40 -5.52
CA VAL A 221 -5.91 10.05 -6.06
C VAL A 221 -7.36 9.85 -6.51
N MET A 222 -7.54 9.18 -7.64
CA MET A 222 -8.84 8.80 -8.19
C MET A 222 -8.82 7.30 -8.51
N LEU A 223 -9.68 6.54 -7.84
CA LEU A 223 -9.72 5.08 -7.93
C LEU A 223 -10.96 4.60 -8.69
N GLY A 224 -10.77 3.67 -9.63
CA GLY A 224 -11.86 2.95 -10.29
C GLY A 224 -12.69 3.73 -11.28
N GLY A 225 -12.26 4.92 -11.67
CA GLY A 225 -12.93 5.72 -12.71
C GLY A 225 -12.98 5.01 -14.06
N ARG A 226 -13.98 5.34 -14.88
CA ARG A 226 -14.13 4.81 -16.24
C ARG A 226 -13.19 5.46 -17.26
N ALA A 227 -12.63 6.60 -16.94
CA ALA A 227 -11.70 7.35 -17.79
C ALA A 227 -10.69 8.11 -16.93
N LEU A 228 -9.53 8.44 -17.51
CA LEU A 228 -8.56 9.36 -16.90
C LEU A 228 -9.11 10.79 -16.92
N VAL A 229 -8.90 11.49 -15.84
CA VAL A 229 -9.14 12.93 -15.73
C VAL A 229 -7.88 13.68 -16.14
N ARG A 230 -8.04 14.66 -17.03
CA ARG A 230 -6.91 15.46 -17.50
C ARG A 230 -7.07 16.94 -17.12
N PRO A 231 -5.96 17.66 -16.91
CA PRO A 231 -4.56 17.19 -16.97
C PRO A 231 -4.24 16.25 -15.80
N LEU A 232 -3.27 15.34 -16.00
CA LEU A 232 -2.81 14.42 -14.93
C LEU A 232 -2.01 15.15 -13.86
N SER A 233 -1.32 16.22 -14.23
CA SER A 233 -0.53 17.02 -13.28
C SER A 233 -0.59 18.50 -13.64
N VAL A 234 -0.44 19.37 -12.67
CA VAL A 234 -0.36 20.83 -12.82
C VAL A 234 0.82 21.39 -12.03
N GLY A 235 1.31 22.58 -12.43
CA GLY A 235 2.48 23.22 -11.83
C GLY A 235 3.80 22.78 -12.46
N THR A 236 4.84 23.60 -12.29
CA THR A 236 6.14 23.43 -12.99
C THR A 236 6.93 22.21 -12.56
N MET A 237 6.73 21.73 -11.34
CA MET A 237 7.43 20.54 -10.83
C MET A 237 6.95 19.24 -11.49
N TYR A 238 5.70 19.16 -11.90
CA TYR A 238 5.06 17.93 -12.38
C TYR A 238 4.51 18.02 -13.81
N ALA A 239 4.36 19.21 -14.35
CA ALA A 239 3.87 19.44 -15.71
C ALA A 239 4.83 20.35 -16.49
N ASN A 240 4.75 20.30 -17.81
CA ASN A 240 5.57 21.13 -18.69
C ASN A 240 5.13 22.61 -18.67
N GLU A 241 3.90 22.89 -18.26
CA GLU A 241 3.34 24.22 -18.21
C GLU A 241 3.04 24.65 -16.77
N PRO A 242 3.41 25.87 -16.40
CA PRO A 242 3.12 26.43 -15.08
C PRO A 242 1.64 26.80 -14.98
N ALA A 243 0.77 25.84 -14.80
CA ALA A 243 -0.66 26.07 -14.65
C ALA A 243 -1.09 25.87 -13.20
N ALA A 244 -1.91 26.79 -12.67
CA ALA A 244 -2.60 26.64 -11.39
C ALA A 244 -4.08 26.23 -11.58
N TYR A 245 -4.45 25.80 -12.77
CA TYR A 245 -5.81 25.41 -13.14
C TYR A 245 -5.79 24.23 -14.11
N PRO A 246 -6.67 23.22 -13.93
CA PRO A 246 -7.71 23.14 -12.91
C PRO A 246 -7.16 22.79 -11.52
N PHE A 247 -7.78 23.32 -10.47
CA PHE A 247 -7.46 22.98 -9.07
C PHE A 247 -8.22 21.72 -8.62
N PRO A 248 -7.83 21.07 -7.49
CA PRO A 248 -8.34 19.75 -7.08
C PRO A 248 -9.87 19.62 -7.06
N SER A 249 -10.61 20.60 -6.57
CA SER A 249 -12.08 20.49 -6.54
C SER A 249 -12.71 20.28 -7.93
N ILE A 250 -12.14 20.87 -8.97
CA ILE A 250 -12.60 20.66 -10.35
C ILE A 250 -12.25 19.25 -10.80
N LEU A 251 -11.01 18.80 -10.54
CA LEU A 251 -10.54 17.46 -10.90
C LEU A 251 -11.36 16.38 -10.18
N PHE A 252 -11.69 16.56 -8.91
CA PHE A 252 -12.56 15.66 -8.16
C PHE A 252 -13.96 15.60 -8.75
N GLY A 253 -14.54 16.75 -9.14
CA GLY A 253 -15.84 16.76 -9.83
C GLY A 253 -15.82 15.96 -11.12
N LEU A 254 -14.77 16.12 -11.94
CA LEU A 254 -14.56 15.33 -13.15
C LEU A 254 -14.34 13.84 -12.83
N GLY A 255 -13.55 13.52 -11.78
CA GLY A 255 -13.33 12.16 -11.31
C GLY A 255 -14.63 11.48 -10.91
N LYS A 256 -15.45 12.12 -10.08
CA LYS A 256 -16.78 11.63 -9.66
C LYS A 256 -17.71 11.40 -10.87
N ALA A 257 -17.66 12.25 -11.88
CA ALA A 257 -18.42 12.06 -13.12
C ALA A 257 -18.00 10.80 -13.89
N THR A 258 -16.76 10.34 -13.73
CA THR A 258 -16.32 9.04 -14.27
C THR A 258 -16.68 7.85 -13.37
N GLY A 259 -17.22 8.09 -12.16
CA GLY A 259 -17.52 7.07 -11.16
C GLY A 259 -16.34 6.74 -10.24
N ALA A 260 -15.25 7.53 -10.28
CA ALA A 260 -14.11 7.33 -9.41
C ALA A 260 -14.45 7.66 -7.95
N MET A 261 -13.81 6.93 -7.01
CA MET A 261 -13.61 7.37 -5.64
C MET A 261 -12.46 8.37 -5.63
N THR A 262 -12.58 9.43 -4.85
CA THR A 262 -11.65 10.56 -4.83
C THR A 262 -11.05 10.79 -3.46
N GLY A 263 -9.75 11.09 -3.39
CA GLY A 263 -9.05 11.30 -2.13
C GLY A 263 -7.72 12.03 -2.27
N PHE A 264 -7.13 12.40 -1.14
CA PHE A 264 -5.77 12.94 -1.08
C PHE A 264 -4.78 11.81 -0.77
N ALA A 265 -3.66 11.82 -1.49
CA ALA A 265 -2.50 10.99 -1.22
C ALA A 265 -1.70 11.54 -0.03
N HIS A 266 -0.98 10.66 0.68
CA HIS A 266 0.02 11.04 1.71
C HIS A 266 -0.52 12.04 2.75
N PHE A 267 -1.78 11.93 3.10
CA PHE A 267 -2.55 12.82 3.94
C PHE A 267 -2.67 14.25 3.38
N HIS A 268 -1.58 14.98 3.29
CA HIS A 268 -1.53 16.38 2.81
C HIS A 268 -1.09 16.53 1.36
N GLY A 269 -1.01 15.43 0.58
CA GLY A 269 -0.54 15.46 -0.79
C GLY A 269 0.95 15.75 -0.94
N SER A 270 1.76 15.46 0.07
CA SER A 270 3.23 15.63 0.11
C SER A 270 3.75 17.05 -0.14
N MET A 271 2.92 18.06 -0.16
CA MET A 271 3.29 19.46 -0.43
C MET A 271 3.16 20.31 0.83
N ALA A 272 3.88 21.44 0.87
CA ALA A 272 3.83 22.38 1.99
C ALA A 272 2.44 23.04 2.11
N HIS A 273 1.75 23.20 0.98
CA HIS A 273 0.41 23.78 0.88
C HIS A 273 -0.54 22.79 0.22
N SER A 274 -1.80 22.79 0.64
CA SER A 274 -2.78 21.82 0.17
C SER A 274 -4.20 22.37 0.23
N THR A 275 -5.01 22.03 -0.76
CA THR A 275 -6.45 22.32 -0.75
C THR A 275 -7.28 21.32 0.04
N LEU A 276 -6.66 20.40 0.78
CA LEU A 276 -7.35 19.39 1.60
C LEU A 276 -8.49 19.97 2.46
N PRO A 277 -8.31 21.09 3.21
CA PRO A 277 -9.40 21.66 4.00
C PRO A 277 -10.57 22.14 3.15
N MET A 278 -10.28 22.73 1.98
CA MET A 278 -11.30 23.16 1.02
C MET A 278 -12.10 21.96 0.50
N ASP A 279 -11.41 20.93 0.05
CA ASP A 279 -12.04 19.78 -0.59
C ASP A 279 -12.83 18.91 0.40
N LEU A 280 -12.39 18.84 1.67
CA LEU A 280 -13.18 18.28 2.75
C LEU A 280 -14.47 19.08 2.98
N ALA A 281 -14.36 20.40 3.12
CA ALA A 281 -15.51 21.26 3.37
C ALA A 281 -16.54 21.21 2.24
N LEU A 282 -16.08 21.10 0.99
CA LEU A 282 -16.94 21.00 -0.20
C LEU A 282 -17.45 19.58 -0.49
N GLY A 283 -17.10 18.57 0.34
CA GLY A 283 -17.58 17.20 0.20
C GLY A 283 -17.00 16.48 -1.03
N ASN A 284 -15.81 16.86 -1.43
CA ASN A 284 -15.15 16.29 -2.62
C ASN A 284 -14.49 14.95 -2.35
N LEU A 285 -14.22 14.58 -1.08
CA LEU A 285 -13.41 13.43 -0.71
C LEU A 285 -14.27 12.25 -0.26
N ASP A 286 -13.98 11.07 -0.80
CA ASP A 286 -14.51 9.79 -0.35
C ASP A 286 -13.55 9.13 0.66
N PHE A 287 -12.23 9.34 0.49
CA PHE A 287 -11.21 8.78 1.36
C PHE A 287 -10.01 9.75 1.55
N LEU A 288 -9.17 9.40 2.50
CA LEU A 288 -7.91 10.08 2.80
C LEU A 288 -6.84 9.03 3.12
N GLU A 289 -5.72 9.07 2.45
CA GLU A 289 -4.61 8.16 2.72
C GLU A 289 -3.92 8.59 4.04
N VAL A 290 -4.21 7.85 5.12
CA VAL A 290 -3.76 8.20 6.47
C VAL A 290 -2.67 7.29 7.00
N PHE A 291 -2.36 6.19 6.29
CA PHE A 291 -1.30 5.27 6.67
C PHE A 291 -0.45 4.89 5.47
N GLN A 292 0.81 5.35 5.47
CA GLN A 292 1.79 5.09 4.42
C GLN A 292 3.22 5.28 4.95
N PHE A 293 4.19 4.61 4.34
CA PHE A 293 5.61 4.67 4.70
C PHE A 293 5.89 4.39 6.20
N GLY A 294 5.15 3.46 6.79
CA GLY A 294 5.24 3.16 8.23
C GLY A 294 4.64 4.22 9.15
N LYS A 295 4.15 5.34 8.61
CA LYS A 295 3.58 6.44 9.38
C LYS A 295 2.06 6.47 9.28
N LEU A 296 1.41 6.46 10.44
CA LEU A 296 -0.04 6.64 10.60
C LEU A 296 -0.30 8.05 11.18
N TRP A 297 -1.02 8.90 10.41
CA TRP A 297 -1.32 10.30 10.78
C TRP A 297 -2.55 10.41 11.67
N THR A 298 -2.51 9.78 12.86
CA THR A 298 -3.67 9.75 13.78
C THR A 298 -4.05 11.11 14.33
N ALA A 299 -3.08 11.94 14.69
CA ALA A 299 -3.35 13.24 15.31
C ALA A 299 -4.17 14.14 14.39
N GLU A 300 -3.71 14.30 13.16
CA GLU A 300 -4.36 15.12 12.14
C GLU A 300 -5.69 14.52 11.68
N TRP A 301 -5.77 13.18 11.55
CA TRP A 301 -7.01 12.51 11.21
C TRP A 301 -8.06 12.65 12.29
N TYR A 302 -7.69 12.50 13.57
CA TYR A 302 -8.63 12.69 14.69
C TYR A 302 -9.17 14.11 14.78
N GLU A 303 -8.36 15.10 14.45
CA GLU A 303 -8.80 16.48 14.38
C GLU A 303 -9.87 16.68 13.31
N LEU A 304 -9.69 16.08 12.11
CA LEU A 304 -10.69 16.06 11.04
C LEU A 304 -12.01 15.44 11.50
N LEU A 305 -11.94 14.27 12.14
CA LEU A 305 -13.12 13.56 12.64
C LEU A 305 -13.84 14.38 13.70
N ASN A 306 -13.09 15.04 14.60
CA ASN A 306 -13.63 15.93 15.62
C ASN A 306 -14.23 17.21 15.01
N ALA A 307 -13.68 17.73 13.93
CA ALA A 307 -14.28 18.83 13.18
C ALA A 307 -15.58 18.46 12.47
N GLY A 308 -15.99 17.19 12.51
CA GLY A 308 -17.25 16.69 11.99
C GLY A 308 -17.18 16.11 10.58
N PHE A 309 -15.99 15.94 10.02
CA PHE A 309 -15.80 15.33 8.71
C PHE A 309 -15.84 13.81 8.81
N ARG A 310 -16.63 13.17 7.94
CA ARG A 310 -16.68 11.71 7.82
C ARG A 310 -15.97 11.30 6.54
N VAL A 311 -14.66 11.13 6.65
CA VAL A 311 -13.81 10.69 5.56
C VAL A 311 -13.18 9.34 5.93
N THR A 312 -13.25 8.38 5.00
CA THR A 312 -12.64 7.06 5.22
C THR A 312 -11.12 7.19 5.17
N GLY A 313 -10.45 6.77 6.24
CA GLY A 313 -9.00 6.57 6.20
C GLY A 313 -8.65 5.31 5.41
N VAL A 314 -7.67 5.39 4.51
CA VAL A 314 -7.12 4.26 3.75
C VAL A 314 -5.61 4.16 3.92
N ALA A 315 -5.04 3.05 3.46
CA ALA A 315 -3.62 2.77 3.52
C ALA A 315 -3.12 2.21 2.19
N GLY A 316 -1.99 2.72 1.73
CA GLY A 316 -1.33 2.30 0.50
C GLY A 316 0.18 2.44 0.56
N SER A 317 0.88 1.86 -0.42
CA SER A 317 2.34 1.75 -0.41
C SER A 317 3.07 2.87 -1.14
N ASP A 318 2.45 3.50 -2.13
CA ASP A 318 3.13 4.35 -3.13
C ASP A 318 4.32 3.60 -3.77
N PHE A 319 4.16 2.25 -3.92
CA PHE A 319 5.20 1.42 -4.52
C PHE A 319 5.48 1.86 -5.95
N PRO A 320 6.75 2.06 -6.37
CA PRO A 320 8.01 1.64 -5.73
C PRO A 320 8.71 2.72 -4.86
N VAL A 321 8.08 3.83 -4.52
CA VAL A 321 8.68 4.91 -3.71
C VAL A 321 9.30 4.43 -2.38
N PRO A 322 8.71 3.49 -1.63
CA PRO A 322 9.30 3.01 -0.38
C PRO A 322 10.73 2.51 -0.53
N LEU A 323 11.05 1.93 -1.69
CA LEU A 323 12.38 1.38 -1.97
C LEU A 323 13.48 2.45 -2.06
N GLY A 324 13.12 3.69 -2.37
CA GLY A 324 14.04 4.85 -2.42
C GLY A 324 14.21 5.56 -1.07
N ARG A 325 13.42 5.20 -0.09
CA ARG A 325 13.51 5.77 1.26
C ARG A 325 14.23 4.77 2.16
N SER A 326 15.15 5.24 2.97
CA SER A 326 16.00 4.46 3.88
C SER A 326 15.25 3.82 5.04
N LEU A 327 14.04 3.34 4.83
CA LEU A 327 13.29 2.60 5.85
C LEU A 327 13.62 1.12 5.66
N PRO A 328 14.30 0.49 6.60
CA PRO A 328 14.50 -0.95 6.57
C PRO A 328 13.15 -1.61 6.88
N TYR A 329 12.38 -1.89 5.84
CA TYR A 329 11.23 -2.78 6.02
C TYR A 329 11.75 -4.18 6.37
N PRO A 330 11.19 -4.83 7.39
CA PRO A 330 11.55 -6.20 7.72
C PRO A 330 11.21 -7.11 6.53
N LYS A 331 12.00 -8.16 6.29
CA LYS A 331 11.82 -9.05 5.13
C LYS A 331 10.48 -9.76 5.09
N TRP A 332 9.83 -9.97 6.22
CA TRP A 332 8.51 -10.55 6.28
C TRP A 332 7.42 -9.59 5.78
N LEU A 333 7.65 -8.27 5.87
CA LEU A 333 6.73 -7.27 5.36
C LEU A 333 6.87 -7.18 3.83
N PRO A 334 5.77 -7.23 3.07
CA PRO A 334 5.85 -7.12 1.61
C PRO A 334 6.34 -5.74 1.17
N LEU A 335 7.03 -5.68 0.03
CA LEU A 335 7.37 -4.42 -0.61
C LEU A 335 6.16 -3.81 -1.32
N LEU A 336 5.33 -4.67 -1.91
CA LEU A 336 4.07 -4.30 -2.53
C LEU A 336 2.96 -4.47 -1.49
N GLY A 337 2.34 -3.37 -1.11
CA GLY A 337 1.32 -3.32 -0.07
C GLY A 337 1.85 -3.65 1.34
N PRO A 338 2.91 -3.00 1.84
CA PRO A 338 3.28 -3.14 3.25
C PRO A 338 2.22 -2.55 4.17
N GLU A 339 1.68 -1.39 3.84
CA GLU A 339 0.50 -0.81 4.46
C GLU A 339 -0.72 -1.13 3.59
N ARG A 340 -1.80 -1.60 4.21
CA ARG A 340 -3.01 -2.09 3.52
C ARG A 340 -4.29 -1.60 4.13
N THR A 341 -5.26 -1.39 3.28
CA THR A 341 -6.66 -1.23 3.65
C THR A 341 -7.34 -2.59 3.61
N LEU A 342 -7.82 -3.07 4.76
CA LEU A 342 -8.46 -4.36 4.94
C LEU A 342 -9.98 -4.19 5.03
N VAL A 343 -10.73 -4.93 4.23
CA VAL A 343 -12.19 -5.04 4.29
C VAL A 343 -12.55 -6.44 4.77
N LYS A 344 -13.41 -6.55 5.79
CA LYS A 344 -13.84 -7.84 6.33
C LYS A 344 -14.77 -8.55 5.36
N GLY A 345 -14.48 -9.81 5.07
CA GLY A 345 -15.30 -10.69 4.23
C GLY A 345 -14.51 -11.38 3.11
N LYS A 346 -15.24 -12.15 2.31
CA LYS A 346 -14.72 -12.82 1.12
C LYS A 346 -14.80 -11.92 -0.10
N ALA A 347 -13.78 -11.98 -0.93
CA ALA A 347 -13.86 -11.39 -2.26
C ALA A 347 -15.02 -12.06 -3.04
N GLY A 348 -15.93 -11.22 -3.58
CA GLY A 348 -16.98 -11.67 -4.49
C GLY A 348 -16.44 -11.99 -5.89
N ALA A 349 -17.27 -11.83 -6.92
CA ALA A 349 -16.88 -12.01 -8.32
C ALA A 349 -15.76 -11.04 -8.74
N SER A 350 -15.64 -9.87 -8.09
CA SER A 350 -14.53 -8.95 -8.18
C SER A 350 -14.04 -8.60 -6.77
N ALA A 351 -12.78 -8.89 -6.48
CA ALA A 351 -12.17 -8.47 -5.22
C ALA A 351 -12.18 -6.93 -5.10
N TYR A 352 -11.94 -6.24 -6.20
CA TYR A 352 -11.99 -4.79 -6.26
C TYR A 352 -13.34 -4.23 -5.83
N ASP A 353 -14.45 -4.72 -6.39
CA ASP A 353 -15.78 -4.17 -6.09
C ASP A 353 -16.16 -4.36 -4.62
N SER A 354 -15.80 -5.52 -4.04
CA SER A 354 -16.03 -5.81 -2.62
C SER A 354 -15.19 -4.89 -1.71
N TRP A 355 -13.93 -4.67 -2.07
CA TRP A 355 -13.03 -3.77 -1.34
C TRP A 355 -13.50 -2.31 -1.45
N ALA A 356 -13.77 -1.83 -2.66
CA ALA A 356 -14.23 -0.47 -2.90
C ALA A 356 -15.56 -0.16 -2.18
N ALA A 357 -16.47 -1.14 -2.11
CA ALA A 357 -17.70 -1.00 -1.34
C ALA A 357 -17.44 -0.84 0.17
N GLY A 358 -16.47 -1.57 0.73
CA GLY A 358 -16.04 -1.41 2.12
C GLY A 358 -15.42 -0.03 2.38
N VAL A 359 -14.55 0.44 1.48
CA VAL A 359 -13.98 1.79 1.55
C VAL A 359 -15.05 2.87 1.54
N LYS A 360 -16.02 2.77 0.61
CA LYS A 360 -17.14 3.74 0.53
C LYS A 360 -18.00 3.78 1.79
N ARG A 361 -18.13 2.66 2.50
CA ARG A 361 -18.89 2.63 3.77
C ARG A 361 -18.07 2.99 5.00
N GLY A 362 -16.74 3.16 4.87
CA GLY A 362 -15.82 3.38 5.99
C GLY A 362 -15.64 2.13 6.87
N GLU A 363 -15.98 0.93 6.37
CA GLU A 363 -15.88 -0.35 7.07
C GLU A 363 -14.53 -1.01 6.81
N VAL A 364 -13.45 -0.32 7.13
CA VAL A 364 -12.10 -0.74 6.81
C VAL A 364 -11.14 -0.63 8.00
N VAL A 365 -10.11 -1.43 7.97
CA VAL A 365 -8.98 -1.44 8.91
C VAL A 365 -7.71 -1.15 8.14
N LEU A 366 -6.87 -0.30 8.69
CA LEU A 366 -5.55 0.04 8.16
C LEU A 366 -4.52 -0.81 8.89
N SER A 367 -3.61 -1.45 8.18
CA SER A 367 -2.63 -2.34 8.83
C SER A 367 -1.35 -2.51 8.01
N ASN A 368 -0.23 -2.64 8.74
CA ASN A 368 1.02 -3.20 8.23
C ASN A 368 1.43 -4.48 9.00
N GLY A 369 0.47 -5.15 9.66
CA GLY A 369 0.73 -6.39 10.39
C GLY A 369 -0.50 -6.90 11.14
N PRO A 370 -0.85 -6.32 12.31
CA PRO A 370 -1.97 -6.78 13.14
C PRO A 370 -3.32 -6.63 12.44
N VAL A 371 -4.30 -7.38 12.91
CA VAL A 371 -5.71 -7.16 12.62
C VAL A 371 -6.39 -6.66 13.88
N VAL A 372 -7.15 -5.58 13.76
CA VAL A 372 -7.97 -5.03 14.84
C VAL A 372 -9.42 -4.92 14.40
N GLU A 373 -10.34 -5.16 15.32
CA GLU A 373 -11.77 -4.98 15.11
C GLU A 373 -12.35 -4.11 16.23
N LEU A 374 -13.37 -3.33 15.91
CA LEU A 374 -14.15 -2.57 16.88
C LEU A 374 -15.62 -2.69 16.56
N LYS A 375 -16.43 -2.94 17.57
CA LYS A 375 -17.90 -2.94 17.49
C LYS A 375 -18.50 -2.22 18.68
N ILE A 376 -19.68 -1.63 18.49
CA ILE A 376 -20.49 -1.08 19.56
C ILE A 376 -21.74 -1.96 19.69
N GLU A 377 -21.85 -2.65 20.81
CA GLU A 377 -22.97 -3.58 21.10
C GLU A 377 -23.42 -3.39 22.54
N GLY A 378 -24.73 -3.28 22.77
CA GLY A 378 -25.32 -3.14 24.13
C GLY A 378 -24.77 -1.95 24.92
N GLY A 379 -24.42 -0.83 24.25
CA GLY A 379 -23.87 0.33 24.93
C GLY A 379 -22.38 0.19 25.34
N VAL A 380 -21.67 -0.79 24.78
CA VAL A 380 -20.25 -1.03 25.04
C VAL A 380 -19.48 -1.05 23.72
N ALA A 381 -18.41 -0.28 23.64
CA ALA A 381 -17.44 -0.39 22.56
C ALA A 381 -16.44 -1.49 22.91
N LYS A 382 -16.37 -2.53 22.07
CA LYS A 382 -15.54 -3.71 22.25
C LYS A 382 -14.52 -3.78 21.12
N ALA A 383 -13.23 -3.88 21.48
CA ALA A 383 -12.14 -4.01 20.54
C ALA A 383 -11.42 -5.34 20.70
N THR A 384 -10.98 -5.92 19.59
CA THR A 384 -10.05 -7.06 19.56
C THR A 384 -8.86 -6.74 18.68
N GLY A 385 -7.69 -7.24 19.02
CA GLY A 385 -6.47 -7.11 18.23
C GLY A 385 -5.68 -8.40 18.27
N ALA A 386 -5.15 -8.82 17.11
CA ALA A 386 -4.38 -10.05 16.99
C ALA A 386 -3.25 -9.92 15.96
N PHE A 387 -2.15 -10.66 16.20
CA PHE A 387 -1.03 -10.79 15.26
C PHE A 387 -0.23 -12.07 15.54
N PHE A 388 0.60 -12.49 14.59
CA PHE A 388 1.47 -13.65 14.79
C PHE A 388 2.65 -13.36 15.75
N ARG A 389 3.03 -12.09 15.95
CA ARG A 389 3.93 -11.64 17.02
C ARG A 389 3.13 -11.20 18.25
N PRO A 390 3.73 -11.11 19.43
CA PRO A 390 3.07 -10.55 20.61
C PRO A 390 2.51 -9.15 20.35
N MET A 391 1.29 -8.91 20.79
CA MET A 391 0.71 -7.57 20.82
C MET A 391 1.30 -6.78 22.00
N GLU A 392 1.74 -5.55 21.76
CA GLU A 392 2.22 -4.63 22.82
C GLU A 392 1.08 -3.92 23.51
N SER A 393 0.10 -3.48 22.74
CA SER A 393 -1.09 -2.83 23.29
C SER A 393 -2.28 -2.85 22.34
N LEU A 394 -3.47 -2.78 22.92
CA LEU A 394 -4.72 -2.49 22.26
C LEU A 394 -5.39 -1.32 22.97
N ARG A 395 -5.74 -0.27 22.23
CA ARG A 395 -6.34 0.95 22.74
C ARG A 395 -7.70 1.18 22.12
N ILE A 396 -8.65 1.71 22.90
CA ILE A 396 -9.86 2.29 22.37
C ILE A 396 -9.74 3.82 22.46
N VAL A 397 -9.97 4.48 21.34
CA VAL A 397 -9.98 5.93 21.21
C VAL A 397 -11.42 6.40 21.11
N ARG A 398 -11.79 7.44 21.86
CA ARG A 398 -13.07 8.15 21.75
C ARG A 398 -12.81 9.62 21.48
N ASN A 399 -13.32 10.14 20.37
CA ASN A 399 -13.16 11.55 19.97
C ASN A 399 -11.69 12.03 20.08
N GLY A 400 -10.74 11.20 19.59
CA GLY A 400 -9.30 11.51 19.59
C GLY A 400 -8.56 11.26 20.91
N LYS A 401 -9.26 10.86 21.98
CA LYS A 401 -8.65 10.56 23.29
C LYS A 401 -8.66 9.06 23.56
N VAL A 402 -7.53 8.52 24.03
CA VAL A 402 -7.47 7.12 24.49
C VAL A 402 -8.30 6.97 25.78
N VAL A 403 -9.32 6.14 25.74
CA VAL A 403 -10.27 5.90 26.85
C VAL A 403 -10.10 4.51 27.49
N ALA A 404 -9.46 3.58 26.80
CA ALA A 404 -9.07 2.28 27.36
C ALA A 404 -7.75 1.84 26.73
N THR A 405 -6.93 1.14 27.52
CA THR A 405 -5.68 0.53 27.07
C THR A 405 -5.47 -0.80 27.76
N VAL A 406 -5.29 -1.85 26.97
CA VAL A 406 -4.83 -3.15 27.43
C VAL A 406 -3.40 -3.33 26.95
N LYS A 407 -2.45 -3.55 27.86
CA LYS A 407 -1.04 -3.83 27.55
C LYS A 407 -0.84 -5.34 27.41
N GLY A 408 -0.03 -5.74 26.46
CA GLY A 408 0.49 -7.10 26.34
C GLY A 408 1.50 -7.41 27.44
N ASP A 409 1.74 -8.68 27.68
CA ASP A 409 2.73 -9.20 28.63
C ASP A 409 4.03 -9.68 27.92
N GLY A 410 4.15 -9.37 26.64
CA GLY A 410 5.28 -9.81 25.80
C GLY A 410 5.09 -11.20 25.17
N THR A 411 4.01 -11.91 25.48
CA THR A 411 3.72 -13.26 24.96
C THR A 411 2.37 -13.34 24.24
N ARG A 412 1.37 -12.58 24.67
CA ARG A 412 0.01 -12.65 24.12
C ARG A 412 -0.06 -12.11 22.69
N ARG A 413 -0.52 -12.95 21.80
CA ARG A 413 -0.78 -12.62 20.38
C ARG A 413 -2.16 -12.05 20.13
N LYS A 414 -3.05 -12.09 21.13
CA LYS A 414 -4.41 -11.52 21.09
C LYS A 414 -4.68 -10.69 22.34
N LEU A 415 -5.27 -9.51 22.14
CA LEU A 415 -5.76 -8.63 23.21
C LEU A 415 -7.21 -8.25 22.95
N GLU A 416 -7.93 -7.99 24.04
CA GLU A 416 -9.32 -7.53 24.03
C GLU A 416 -9.45 -6.34 24.97
N ALA A 417 -10.20 -5.32 24.56
CA ALA A 417 -10.47 -4.12 25.34
C ALA A 417 -11.93 -3.73 25.20
N GLU A 418 -12.51 -3.14 26.25
CA GLU A 418 -13.86 -2.63 26.20
C GLU A 418 -14.01 -1.33 26.99
N VAL A 419 -15.00 -0.53 26.63
CA VAL A 419 -15.37 0.70 27.34
C VAL A 419 -16.86 0.99 27.15
N ALA A 420 -17.51 1.46 28.19
CA ALA A 420 -18.91 1.89 28.12
C ALA A 420 -19.07 3.12 27.19
N VAL A 421 -20.09 3.13 26.37
CA VAL A 421 -20.52 4.28 25.59
C VAL A 421 -21.31 5.20 26.52
N VAL A 422 -20.92 6.47 26.62
CA VAL A 422 -21.63 7.45 27.46
C VAL A 422 -22.99 7.79 26.82
N PRO A 423 -24.09 7.52 27.49
CA PRO A 423 -25.43 7.88 26.99
C PRO A 423 -25.59 9.40 26.81
N GLY A 424 -26.36 9.80 25.81
CA GLY A 424 -26.69 11.23 25.59
C GLY A 424 -25.64 12.05 24.86
N GLU A 425 -24.48 11.48 24.56
CA GLU A 425 -23.39 12.17 23.80
C GLU A 425 -23.05 11.44 22.51
N SER A 426 -23.09 12.17 21.40
CA SER A 426 -22.55 11.64 20.12
C SER A 426 -21.02 11.51 20.20
N ALA A 427 -20.52 10.34 19.83
CA ALA A 427 -19.08 10.07 19.82
C ALA A 427 -18.69 9.19 18.63
N TRP A 428 -17.45 9.27 18.25
CA TRP A 428 -16.82 8.26 17.43
C TRP A 428 -15.79 7.48 18.26
N PHE A 429 -15.66 6.21 17.93
CA PHE A 429 -14.70 5.30 18.55
C PHE A 429 -13.84 4.64 17.49
N ALA A 430 -12.57 4.39 17.79
CA ALA A 430 -11.66 3.62 16.98
C ALA A 430 -10.79 2.70 17.86
N ALA A 431 -10.32 1.60 17.28
CA ALA A 431 -9.34 0.74 17.93
C ALA A 431 -7.97 0.93 17.28
N HIS A 432 -6.92 1.01 18.10
CA HIS A 432 -5.52 1.08 17.66
C HIS A 432 -4.72 -0.03 18.35
N GLY A 433 -4.19 -0.96 17.56
CA GLY A 433 -3.36 -2.07 18.01
C GLY A 433 -1.91 -1.87 17.62
N LEU A 434 -0.99 -2.10 18.57
CA LEU A 434 0.46 -2.14 18.36
C LEU A 434 0.95 -3.54 18.62
N ALA A 435 1.82 -4.07 17.76
CA ALA A 435 2.50 -5.33 17.95
C ALA A 435 3.99 -5.11 18.17
N LYS A 436 4.64 -6.08 18.79
CA LYS A 436 6.08 -6.06 19.05
C LYS A 436 6.87 -5.94 17.75
N LYS A 437 7.70 -4.93 17.68
CA LYS A 437 8.66 -4.71 16.60
C LYS A 437 10.07 -5.08 17.03
N GLU A 438 10.93 -5.37 16.05
CA GLU A 438 12.36 -5.50 16.25
C GLU A 438 13.04 -4.15 16.06
N GLU A 439 14.29 -4.06 16.50
CA GLU A 439 15.08 -2.83 16.33
C GLU A 439 15.23 -2.48 14.84
N GLY A 440 14.96 -1.22 14.50
CA GLY A 440 15.00 -0.72 13.12
C GLY A 440 13.72 -0.94 12.32
N GLU A 441 12.74 -1.71 12.82
CA GLU A 441 11.44 -1.85 12.14
C GLU A 441 10.55 -0.61 12.37
N PRO A 442 9.69 -0.24 11.40
CA PRO A 442 8.62 0.73 11.64
C PRO A 442 7.66 0.21 12.72
N ASP A 443 6.79 1.06 13.24
CA ASP A 443 5.73 0.60 14.13
C ASP A 443 4.83 -0.40 13.41
N ILE A 444 4.68 -1.58 14.00
CA ILE A 444 3.82 -2.64 13.51
C ILE A 444 2.45 -2.44 14.13
N GLN A 445 1.51 -1.93 13.34
CA GLN A 445 0.29 -1.37 13.87
C GLN A 445 -0.92 -1.58 12.96
N ALA A 446 -2.10 -1.51 13.57
CA ALA A 446 -3.36 -1.47 12.86
C ALA A 446 -4.33 -0.50 13.52
N HIS A 447 -5.21 0.09 12.72
CA HIS A 447 -6.19 1.06 13.17
C HIS A 447 -7.53 0.86 12.45
N THR A 448 -8.64 0.82 13.18
CA THR A 448 -9.97 0.79 12.55
C THR A 448 -10.35 2.18 12.05
N ASN A 449 -11.19 2.26 11.04
CA ASN A 449 -11.94 3.47 10.80
C ASN A 449 -12.92 3.72 11.99
N PRO A 450 -13.42 4.96 12.13
CA PRO A 450 -14.30 5.29 13.25
C PRO A 450 -15.66 4.58 13.15
N VAL A 451 -16.12 4.06 14.29
CA VAL A 451 -17.49 3.58 14.52
C VAL A 451 -18.21 4.63 15.32
N TYR A 452 -19.40 5.04 14.87
CA TYR A 452 -20.12 6.16 15.44
C TYR A 452 -21.26 5.72 16.36
N ALA A 453 -21.29 6.24 17.59
CA ALA A 453 -22.45 6.24 18.48
C ALA A 453 -23.08 7.62 18.44
N LEU A 454 -24.21 7.74 17.74
CA LEU A 454 -24.85 9.03 17.51
C LEU A 454 -26.17 9.13 18.31
N VAL A 455 -26.39 10.28 18.95
CA VAL A 455 -27.65 10.64 19.61
C VAL A 455 -28.50 11.41 18.61
N ASP A 456 -29.68 10.91 18.29
CA ASP A 456 -30.63 11.50 17.34
C ASP A 456 -29.97 11.80 15.96
N GLY A 457 -29.00 10.97 15.55
CA GLY A 457 -28.26 11.14 14.29
C GLY A 457 -27.33 12.35 14.24
N ARG A 458 -27.17 13.08 15.33
CA ARG A 458 -26.35 14.30 15.38
C ARG A 458 -24.86 13.95 15.21
N PRO A 459 -24.14 14.60 14.26
CA PRO A 459 -22.72 14.33 14.06
C PRO A 459 -21.90 14.77 15.27
N VAL A 460 -20.74 14.12 15.44
CA VAL A 460 -19.71 14.63 16.37
C VAL A 460 -19.16 15.91 15.79
N ARG A 461 -19.20 16.99 16.56
CA ARG A 461 -18.60 18.29 16.22
C ARG A 461 -18.00 18.90 17.47
N VAL A 462 -16.66 18.87 17.52
CA VAL A 462 -15.90 19.57 18.55
C VAL A 462 -15.62 20.97 18.04
N ARG A 463 -16.14 21.96 18.73
CA ARG A 463 -16.09 23.37 18.29
C ARG A 463 -14.65 23.83 18.07
N GLU A 464 -13.76 23.54 19.01
CA GLU A 464 -12.35 23.93 18.96
C GLU A 464 -11.63 23.31 17.76
N ALA A 465 -11.90 22.06 17.42
CA ALA A 465 -11.31 21.40 16.24
C ALA A 465 -11.80 22.06 14.95
N ARG A 466 -13.06 22.43 14.89
CA ARG A 466 -13.66 23.09 13.73
C ARG A 466 -13.11 24.52 13.54
N GLU A 467 -13.01 25.29 14.61
CA GLU A 467 -12.40 26.63 14.62
C GLU A 467 -10.92 26.58 14.19
N ALA A 468 -10.16 25.58 14.69
CA ALA A 468 -8.77 25.36 14.28
C ALA A 468 -8.66 25.06 12.78
N TYR A 469 -9.55 24.21 12.26
CA TYR A 469 -9.58 23.88 10.82
C TYR A 469 -9.96 25.09 9.95
N ALA A 470 -10.95 25.87 10.37
CA ALA A 470 -11.33 27.12 9.70
C ALA A 470 -10.18 28.15 9.69
N SER A 471 -9.46 28.26 10.79
CA SER A 471 -8.31 29.16 10.92
C SER A 471 -7.15 28.74 10.02
N ARG A 472 -6.86 27.41 9.97
CA ARG A 472 -5.85 26.88 9.03
C ARG A 472 -6.22 27.17 7.58
N TRP A 473 -7.47 26.90 7.20
CA TRP A 473 -7.89 27.17 5.83
C TRP A 473 -7.85 28.67 5.52
N ALA A 474 -8.21 29.55 6.44
CA ALA A 474 -8.08 30.98 6.26
C ALA A 474 -6.62 31.39 6.01
N ALA A 475 -5.66 30.84 6.74
CA ALA A 475 -4.24 31.06 6.52
C ALA A 475 -3.76 30.59 5.15
N GLU A 476 -4.22 29.41 4.71
CA GLU A 476 -3.93 28.89 3.36
C GLU A 476 -4.51 29.79 2.26
N VAL A 477 -5.72 30.30 2.43
CA VAL A 477 -6.32 31.28 1.48
C VAL A 477 -5.48 32.54 1.37
N GLU A 478 -4.99 33.08 2.49
CA GLU A 478 -4.11 34.27 2.47
C GLU A 478 -2.77 33.95 1.80
N TYR A 479 -2.20 32.76 2.04
CA TYR A 479 -1.02 32.30 1.29
C TYR A 479 -1.30 32.30 -0.23
N TYR A 480 -2.40 31.68 -0.68
CA TYR A 480 -2.76 31.64 -2.10
C TYR A 480 -3.05 33.03 -2.69
N ARG A 481 -3.55 33.97 -1.90
CA ARG A 481 -3.73 35.37 -2.34
C ARG A 481 -2.39 36.09 -2.58
N GLY A 482 -1.41 35.81 -1.71
CA GLY A 482 -0.05 36.36 -1.82
C GLY A 482 0.81 35.65 -2.87
N ALA A 483 0.56 34.35 -3.12
CA ALA A 483 1.27 33.58 -4.12
C ALA A 483 0.88 34.04 -5.54
N LYS A 484 1.88 34.21 -6.40
CA LYS A 484 1.64 34.52 -7.82
C LYS A 484 1.30 33.26 -8.59
N LEU A 485 0.17 32.63 -8.25
CA LEU A 485 -0.27 31.42 -8.95
C LEU A 485 -0.53 31.73 -10.43
N PRO A 486 -0.02 30.90 -11.35
CA PRO A 486 -0.10 31.12 -12.79
C PRO A 486 -1.47 30.72 -13.35
N PHE A 487 -2.51 31.51 -13.06
CA PHE A 487 -3.81 31.41 -13.74
C PHE A 487 -3.72 32.03 -15.14
N ALA A 488 -4.31 31.36 -16.11
CA ALA A 488 -4.29 31.85 -17.49
C ALA A 488 -5.14 33.11 -17.71
N ASN A 489 -6.13 33.37 -16.84
CA ASN A 489 -7.03 34.55 -16.92
C ASN A 489 -7.74 34.80 -15.58
N ASP A 490 -8.38 35.96 -15.47
CA ASP A 490 -9.10 36.37 -14.26
C ASP A 490 -10.30 35.48 -13.91
N ARG A 491 -10.94 34.82 -14.89
CA ARG A 491 -12.03 33.88 -14.62
C ARG A 491 -11.54 32.70 -13.81
N GLN A 492 -10.44 32.07 -14.19
CA GLN A 492 -9.86 30.93 -13.45
C GLN A 492 -9.48 31.34 -12.02
N ARG A 493 -8.87 32.50 -11.86
CA ARG A 493 -8.51 33.05 -10.56
C ARG A 493 -9.76 33.29 -9.69
N THR A 494 -10.79 33.91 -10.25
CA THR A 494 -12.05 34.20 -9.55
C THR A 494 -12.74 32.91 -9.12
N GLU A 495 -12.78 31.90 -9.99
CA GLU A 495 -13.38 30.60 -9.69
C GLU A 495 -12.67 29.88 -8.52
N PHE A 496 -11.34 29.90 -8.51
CA PHE A 496 -10.55 29.33 -7.41
C PHE A 496 -10.86 30.02 -6.08
N PHE A 497 -10.76 31.35 -6.02
CA PHE A 497 -11.02 32.07 -4.77
C PHE A 497 -12.48 32.02 -4.33
N ALA A 498 -13.42 31.93 -5.25
CA ALA A 498 -14.82 31.68 -4.91
C ALA A 498 -15.02 30.29 -4.26
N ALA A 499 -14.28 29.27 -4.70
CA ALA A 499 -14.28 27.95 -4.04
C ALA A 499 -13.65 28.04 -2.64
N CYS A 500 -12.55 28.77 -2.48
CA CYS A 500 -11.92 29.01 -1.18
C CYS A 500 -12.89 29.63 -0.18
N GLU A 501 -13.59 30.68 -0.59
CA GLU A 501 -14.56 31.38 0.28
C GLU A 501 -15.78 30.51 0.63
N ARG A 502 -16.31 29.75 -0.33
CA ARG A 502 -17.39 28.78 -0.04
C ARG A 502 -16.95 27.77 1.04
N ALA A 503 -15.74 27.22 0.89
CA ALA A 503 -15.21 26.28 1.87
C ALA A 503 -15.03 26.90 3.25
N LEU A 504 -14.53 28.16 3.31
CA LEU A 504 -14.40 28.91 4.55
C LEU A 504 -15.77 29.15 5.21
N GLY A 505 -16.79 29.47 4.41
CA GLY A 505 -18.17 29.60 4.88
C GLY A 505 -18.69 28.29 5.50
N VAL A 506 -18.43 27.13 4.91
CA VAL A 506 -18.80 25.82 5.46
C VAL A 506 -18.05 25.52 6.75
N LEU A 507 -16.74 25.80 6.81
CA LEU A 507 -15.91 25.52 7.99
C LEU A 507 -16.29 26.38 9.21
N ARG A 508 -16.86 27.56 9.02
CA ARG A 508 -17.30 28.47 10.09
C ARG A 508 -18.69 28.18 10.63
N GLN A 509 -19.49 27.34 9.98
CA GLN A 509 -20.80 26.86 10.44
C GLN A 509 -20.65 25.72 11.46
#